data_479ffeb30787151e5d21b6b1dce11b9d
#
_entry.id   479ffeb30787151e5d21b6b1dce11b9d
#
_cell.length_a   1.000
_cell.length_b   1.000
_cell.length_c   1.000
_cell.angle_alpha   90.00
_cell.angle_beta   90.00
_cell.angle_gamma   90.00
#
_symmetry.space_group_name_H-M   'P 1'
#
loop_
_entity.id
_entity.type
_entity.pdbx_description
1 polymer ?
#
loop_
_entity_poly.entity_id
_entity_poly.type
_entity_poly.pdbx_seq_one_letter_code
_entity_poly.pdbx_strand_id
1 'polypeptide(L)'
;MLRVKGLRVEVEGHEVLHDISLHLPVGEVHALLGPNGSGKTTFIMAIMGFERYKVTRGRILFKGEDVTHLPLYERARRGMGLAFQRPPVVRGVKTRQLVEMCARVEDVDVDAIARELHCEGFLDRDVNLGFSGGEMKRSELVQL
;
A
#
# COMPACT_ATOMS: atom_id res chain seq x y z
N MET A 1 11.72 -4.20 -7.69
CA MET A 1 11.16 -5.10 -8.72
C MET A 1 10.07 -5.97 -8.10
N LEU A 2 8.88 -5.99 -8.70
CA LEU A 2 7.77 -6.88 -8.35
C LEU A 2 7.49 -7.80 -9.53
N ARG A 3 7.33 -9.10 -9.28
CA ARG A 3 6.94 -10.08 -10.31
C ARG A 3 5.82 -10.95 -9.78
N VAL A 4 4.74 -11.00 -10.52
CA VAL A 4 3.58 -11.87 -10.28
C VAL A 4 3.51 -12.88 -11.40
N LYS A 5 3.32 -14.17 -11.07
CA LYS A 5 3.28 -15.27 -12.05
C LYS A 5 2.05 -16.13 -11.83
N GLY A 6 1.18 -16.19 -12.81
CA GLY A 6 0.02 -17.08 -12.85
C GLY A 6 -0.90 -16.96 -11.65
N LEU A 7 -1.11 -15.73 -11.14
CA LEU A 7 -1.83 -15.48 -9.88
C LEU A 7 -3.31 -15.77 -10.03
N ARG A 8 -3.84 -16.61 -9.16
CA ARG A 8 -5.27 -16.79 -8.93
C ARG A 8 -5.62 -16.37 -7.52
N VAL A 9 -6.72 -15.65 -7.39
CA VAL A 9 -7.14 -15.11 -6.09
C VAL A 9 -8.63 -15.37 -5.89
N GLU A 10 -8.93 -15.85 -4.70
CA GLU A 10 -10.28 -16.10 -4.21
C GLU A 10 -10.65 -15.04 -3.15
N VAL A 11 -11.90 -14.57 -3.20
CA VAL A 11 -12.51 -13.68 -2.23
C VAL A 11 -13.85 -14.29 -1.81
N GLU A 12 -14.00 -14.58 -0.52
CA GLU A 12 -15.25 -15.16 0.05
C GLU A 12 -15.74 -16.43 -0.70
N GLY A 13 -14.80 -17.29 -1.10
CA GLY A 13 -15.11 -18.55 -1.78
C GLY A 13 -15.29 -18.43 -3.30
N HIS A 14 -15.15 -17.25 -3.87
CA HIS A 14 -15.26 -17.03 -5.31
C HIS A 14 -13.92 -16.65 -5.92
N GLU A 15 -13.51 -17.36 -6.97
CA GLU A 15 -12.32 -16.99 -7.73
C GLU A 15 -12.57 -15.70 -8.52
N VAL A 16 -11.81 -14.65 -8.23
CA VAL A 16 -11.95 -13.30 -8.83
C VAL A 16 -10.82 -13.01 -9.82
N LEU A 17 -9.63 -13.54 -9.59
CA LEU A 17 -8.50 -13.38 -10.50
C LEU A 17 -8.09 -14.73 -11.09
N HIS A 18 -7.98 -14.76 -12.42
CA HIS A 18 -7.70 -15.95 -13.20
C HIS A 18 -6.37 -15.79 -13.95
N ASP A 19 -5.30 -16.43 -13.43
CA ASP A 19 -3.99 -16.57 -14.10
C ASP A 19 -3.32 -15.22 -14.48
N ILE A 20 -3.30 -14.27 -13.56
CA ILE A 20 -2.72 -12.94 -13.79
C ILE A 20 -1.20 -12.97 -13.62
N SER A 21 -0.50 -12.43 -14.61
CA SER A 21 0.95 -12.26 -14.55
C SER A 21 1.34 -10.81 -14.80
N LEU A 22 2.31 -10.29 -14.01
CA LEU A 22 2.84 -8.95 -14.11
C LEU A 22 4.35 -8.95 -13.82
N HIS A 23 5.09 -8.15 -14.55
CA HIS A 23 6.47 -7.83 -14.22
C HIS A 23 6.62 -6.32 -14.15
N LEU A 24 6.97 -5.81 -12.97
CA LEU A 24 7.25 -4.40 -12.70
C LEU A 24 8.71 -4.25 -12.31
N PRO A 25 9.58 -3.80 -13.25
CA PRO A 25 11.00 -3.51 -12.98
C PRO A 25 11.18 -2.39 -11.94
N VAL A 26 12.42 -2.21 -11.50
CA VAL A 26 12.78 -1.05 -10.66
C VAL A 26 12.73 0.23 -11.51
N GLY A 27 12.18 1.30 -10.93
CA GLY A 27 12.10 2.62 -11.58
C GLY A 27 10.95 2.77 -12.59
N GLU A 28 10.16 1.71 -12.83
CA GLU A 28 8.98 1.82 -13.70
C GLU A 28 7.70 2.11 -12.91
N VAL A 29 6.78 2.82 -13.57
CA VAL A 29 5.42 3.06 -13.09
C VAL A 29 4.43 2.39 -14.03
N HIS A 30 3.60 1.50 -13.50
CA HIS A 30 2.56 0.81 -14.27
C HIS A 30 1.16 1.28 -13.85
N ALA A 31 0.33 1.61 -14.83
CA ALA A 31 -1.08 1.92 -14.61
C ALA A 31 -1.93 0.66 -14.83
N LEU A 32 -2.72 0.30 -13.81
CA LEU A 32 -3.68 -0.80 -13.90
C LEU A 32 -5.05 -0.25 -14.29
N LEU A 33 -5.46 -0.47 -15.54
CA LEU A 33 -6.68 0.05 -16.11
C LEU A 33 -7.73 -1.06 -16.32
N GLY A 34 -9.01 -0.69 -16.28
CA GLY A 34 -10.11 -1.60 -16.51
C GLY A 34 -11.43 -1.10 -15.88
N PRO A 35 -12.57 -1.68 -16.26
CA PRO A 35 -13.88 -1.30 -15.73
C PRO A 35 -14.02 -1.62 -14.24
N ASN A 36 -15.07 -1.09 -13.60
CA ASN A 36 -15.42 -1.46 -12.24
C ASN A 36 -15.76 -2.96 -12.19
N GLY A 37 -15.33 -3.63 -11.12
CA GLY A 37 -15.50 -5.08 -10.96
C GLY A 37 -14.47 -5.95 -11.67
N SER A 38 -13.51 -5.40 -12.44
CA SER A 38 -12.50 -6.19 -13.16
C SER A 38 -11.37 -6.77 -12.27
N GLY A 39 -11.46 -6.64 -10.96
CA GLY A 39 -10.49 -7.24 -10.04
C GLY A 39 -9.25 -6.38 -9.73
N LYS A 40 -9.17 -5.12 -10.17
CA LYS A 40 -8.00 -4.25 -9.91
C LYS A 40 -7.65 -4.13 -8.42
N THR A 41 -8.65 -3.83 -7.60
CA THR A 41 -8.48 -3.75 -6.14
C THR A 41 -8.10 -5.09 -5.55
N THR A 42 -8.73 -6.18 -5.99
CA THR A 42 -8.39 -7.55 -5.58
C THR A 42 -6.94 -7.87 -5.87
N PHE A 43 -6.44 -7.49 -7.04
CA PHE A 43 -5.04 -7.70 -7.42
C PHE A 43 -4.06 -6.97 -6.50
N ILE A 44 -4.29 -5.68 -6.25
CA ILE A 44 -3.44 -4.87 -5.36
C ILE A 44 -3.50 -5.40 -3.93
N MET A 45 -4.68 -5.71 -3.40
CA MET A 45 -4.85 -6.22 -2.04
C MET A 45 -4.23 -7.61 -1.85
N ALA A 46 -4.30 -8.48 -2.85
CA ALA A 46 -3.62 -9.77 -2.83
C ALA A 46 -2.09 -9.62 -2.84
N ILE A 47 -1.55 -8.69 -3.65
CA ILE A 47 -0.12 -8.35 -3.65
C ILE A 47 0.32 -7.83 -2.28
N MET A 48 -0.50 -7.05 -1.60
CA MET A 48 -0.21 -6.55 -0.25
C MET A 48 -0.38 -7.59 0.84
N GLY A 49 -1.03 -8.71 0.59
CA GLY A 49 -1.20 -9.79 1.55
C GLY A 49 -2.34 -9.60 2.54
N PHE A 50 -3.40 -8.92 2.15
CA PHE A 50 -4.62 -8.85 2.95
C PHE A 50 -5.31 -10.22 3.01
N GLU A 51 -5.62 -10.72 4.19
CA GLU A 51 -6.13 -12.07 4.46
C GLU A 51 -7.42 -12.43 3.71
N ARG A 52 -8.28 -11.44 3.46
CA ARG A 52 -9.52 -11.63 2.69
C ARG A 52 -9.27 -12.07 1.24
N TYR A 53 -8.09 -11.77 0.68
CA TYR A 53 -7.70 -12.02 -0.71
C TYR A 53 -6.76 -13.20 -0.79
N LYS A 54 -7.32 -14.41 -0.82
CA LYS A 54 -6.56 -15.66 -0.75
C LYS A 54 -5.91 -16.00 -2.08
N VAL A 55 -4.60 -16.07 -2.11
CA VAL A 55 -3.87 -16.60 -3.25
C VAL A 55 -4.03 -18.10 -3.27
N THR A 56 -4.72 -18.64 -4.28
CA THR A 56 -4.96 -20.07 -4.47
C THR A 56 -3.95 -20.72 -5.40
N ARG A 57 -3.35 -19.92 -6.31
CA ARG A 57 -2.32 -20.38 -7.25
C ARG A 57 -1.42 -19.20 -7.65
N GLY A 58 -0.21 -19.54 -8.12
CA GLY A 58 0.74 -18.57 -8.62
C GLY A 58 1.74 -18.12 -7.57
N ARG A 59 2.56 -17.12 -7.90
CA ARG A 59 3.61 -16.60 -7.01
C ARG A 59 3.72 -15.09 -7.12
N ILE A 60 4.03 -14.46 -5.99
CA ILE A 60 4.38 -13.04 -5.87
C ILE A 60 5.81 -12.94 -5.38
N LEU A 61 6.69 -12.37 -6.20
CA LEU A 61 8.10 -12.18 -5.89
C LEU A 61 8.37 -10.67 -5.75
N PHE A 62 8.93 -10.25 -4.63
CA PHE A 62 9.33 -8.87 -4.39
C PHE A 62 10.82 -8.80 -4.06
N LYS A 63 11.57 -7.97 -4.80
CA LYS A 63 13.05 -7.86 -4.69
C LYS A 63 13.77 -9.22 -4.77
N GLY A 64 13.18 -10.19 -5.49
CA GLY A 64 13.72 -11.55 -5.64
C GLY A 64 13.22 -12.56 -4.63
N GLU A 65 12.62 -12.15 -3.53
CA GLU A 65 12.06 -13.01 -2.49
C GLU A 65 10.61 -13.41 -2.79
N ASP A 66 10.24 -14.65 -2.49
CA ASP A 66 8.87 -15.12 -2.56
C ASP A 66 8.08 -14.61 -1.34
N VAL A 67 7.13 -13.73 -1.61
CA VAL A 67 6.27 -13.13 -0.57
C VAL A 67 4.83 -13.64 -0.63
N THR A 68 4.56 -14.67 -1.44
CA THR A 68 3.19 -15.14 -1.77
C THR A 68 2.33 -15.42 -0.53
N HIS A 69 2.92 -16.04 0.49
CA HIS A 69 2.19 -16.44 1.71
C HIS A 69 2.59 -15.63 2.95
N LEU A 70 3.41 -14.59 2.77
CA LEU A 70 3.76 -13.70 3.87
C LEU A 70 2.56 -12.80 4.23
N PRO A 71 2.30 -12.59 5.52
CA PRO A 71 1.27 -11.66 5.97
C PRO A 71 1.63 -10.21 5.61
N LEU A 72 0.64 -9.33 5.63
CA LEU A 72 0.75 -7.91 5.26
C LEU A 72 1.93 -7.22 5.96
N TYR A 73 2.08 -7.39 7.28
CA TYR A 73 3.14 -6.72 8.06
C TYR A 73 4.55 -7.16 7.64
N GLU A 74 4.73 -8.42 7.25
CA GLU A 74 5.99 -8.93 6.74
C GLU A 74 6.36 -8.32 5.38
N ARG A 75 5.36 -8.17 4.48
CA ARG A 75 5.55 -7.51 3.18
C ARG A 75 5.83 -6.03 3.38
N ALA A 76 5.12 -5.38 4.31
CA ALA A 76 5.37 -4.00 4.68
C ALA A 76 6.81 -3.82 5.19
N ARG A 77 7.34 -4.70 6.05
CA ARG A 77 8.75 -4.67 6.49
C ARG A 77 9.78 -4.80 5.38
N ARG A 78 9.43 -5.39 4.24
CA ARG A 78 10.28 -5.50 3.04
C ARG A 78 10.24 -4.27 2.14
N GLY A 79 9.41 -3.28 2.48
CA GLY A 79 9.29 -2.03 1.75
C GLY A 79 8.13 -1.99 0.76
N MET A 80 7.12 -2.85 0.94
CA MET A 80 5.87 -2.71 0.19
C MET A 80 4.95 -1.74 0.93
N GLY A 81 4.48 -0.71 0.24
CA GLY A 81 3.54 0.28 0.78
C GLY A 81 2.27 0.35 -0.06
N LEU A 82 1.18 0.83 0.53
CA LEU A 82 -0.10 1.01 -0.14
C LEU A 82 -0.75 2.32 0.29
N ALA A 83 -1.09 3.17 -0.69
CA ALA A 83 -1.98 4.30 -0.48
C ALA A 83 -3.42 3.89 -0.78
N PHE A 84 -4.34 4.18 0.13
CA PHE A 84 -5.75 3.85 -0.02
C PHE A 84 -6.49 4.88 -0.89
N GLN A 85 -7.53 4.45 -1.56
CA GLN A 85 -8.46 5.37 -2.23
C GLN A 85 -9.18 6.28 -1.23
N ARG A 86 -9.52 5.72 -0.06
CA ARG A 86 -10.16 6.41 1.05
C ARG A 86 -9.43 6.01 2.33
N PRO A 87 -8.40 6.78 2.72
CA PRO A 87 -7.66 6.47 3.93
C PRO A 87 -8.55 6.64 5.16
N PRO A 88 -8.34 5.84 6.20
CA PRO A 88 -9.11 5.95 7.44
C PRO A 88 -8.79 7.25 8.17
N VAL A 89 -9.77 7.76 8.92
CA VAL A 89 -9.58 8.83 9.90
C VAL A 89 -9.24 8.20 11.23
N VAL A 90 -8.13 8.61 11.84
CA VAL A 90 -7.72 8.14 13.17
C VAL A 90 -7.76 9.32 14.15
N ARG A 91 -8.75 9.33 15.04
CA ARG A 91 -8.89 10.36 16.05
C ARG A 91 -7.95 10.12 17.24
N GLY A 92 -7.40 11.18 17.78
CA GLY A 92 -6.51 11.12 18.94
C GLY A 92 -5.07 10.68 18.63
N VAL A 93 -4.74 10.44 17.37
CA VAL A 93 -3.38 10.15 16.91
C VAL A 93 -2.94 11.24 15.94
N LYS A 94 -1.89 11.95 16.25
CA LYS A 94 -1.33 12.97 15.36
C LYS A 94 -0.62 12.34 14.18
N THR A 95 -0.71 13.01 13.02
CA THR A 95 -0.01 12.53 11.79
C THR A 95 1.48 12.34 12.05
N ARG A 96 2.13 13.29 12.74
CA ARG A 96 3.54 13.17 13.17
C ARG A 96 3.80 11.89 13.94
N GLN A 97 3.02 11.62 14.98
CA GLN A 97 3.17 10.43 15.82
C GLN A 97 3.08 9.14 15.00
N LEU A 98 2.12 9.08 14.07
CA LEU A 98 1.97 7.90 13.20
C LEU A 98 3.19 7.72 12.29
N VAL A 99 3.68 8.80 11.68
CA VAL A 99 4.86 8.74 10.79
C VAL A 99 6.10 8.29 11.56
N GLU A 100 6.36 8.87 12.73
CA GLU A 100 7.48 8.49 13.61
C GLU A 100 7.40 7.02 14.04
N MET A 101 6.20 6.53 14.39
CA MET A 101 5.99 5.12 14.74
C MET A 101 6.21 4.16 13.56
N CYS A 102 5.92 4.59 12.34
CA CYS A 102 6.09 3.80 11.12
C CYS A 102 7.50 3.90 10.55
N ALA A 103 8.25 4.91 10.92
CA ALA A 103 9.62 5.12 10.47
C ALA A 103 10.50 3.92 10.83
N ARG A 104 11.27 3.43 9.86
CA ARG A 104 12.15 2.26 10.01
C ARG A 104 13.59 2.63 10.29
N VAL A 105 13.89 3.89 10.10
CA VAL A 105 15.22 4.48 10.28
C VAL A 105 15.15 5.33 11.53
N GLU A 106 16.10 5.16 12.42
CA GLU A 106 16.32 6.09 13.53
C GLU A 106 16.66 7.46 12.93
N ASP A 107 16.11 8.53 13.50
CA ASP A 107 16.33 9.92 13.05
C ASP A 107 15.74 10.29 11.69
N VAL A 108 14.54 9.79 11.35
CA VAL A 108 13.79 10.31 10.19
C VAL A 108 13.43 11.78 10.42
N ASP A 109 13.90 12.67 9.55
CA ASP A 109 13.48 14.07 9.56
C ASP A 109 12.08 14.22 8.93
N VAL A 110 11.06 14.00 9.77
CA VAL A 110 9.64 14.10 9.39
C VAL A 110 9.30 15.50 8.86
N ASP A 111 9.94 16.56 9.40
CA ASP A 111 9.71 17.92 8.96
C ASP A 111 10.29 18.19 7.56
N ALA A 112 11.45 17.59 7.23
CA ALA A 112 12.00 17.67 5.88
C ALA A 112 11.08 17.00 4.85
N ILE A 113 10.61 15.79 5.14
CA ILE A 113 9.66 15.07 4.27
C ILE A 113 8.36 15.86 4.13
N ALA A 114 7.83 16.40 5.22
CA ALA A 114 6.62 17.20 5.19
C ALA A 114 6.77 18.47 4.35
N ARG A 115 7.92 19.14 4.41
CA ARG A 115 8.23 20.31 3.55
C ARG A 115 8.25 19.92 2.08
N GLU A 116 8.92 18.82 1.73
CA GLU A 116 8.99 18.34 0.35
C GLU A 116 7.60 18.04 -0.23
N LEU A 117 6.71 17.48 0.59
CA LEU A 117 5.35 17.10 0.20
C LEU A 117 4.32 18.22 0.45
N HIS A 118 4.74 19.40 0.91
CA HIS A 118 3.87 20.55 1.25
C HIS A 118 2.73 20.17 2.20
N CYS A 119 3.06 19.54 3.31
CA CYS A 119 2.10 19.02 4.29
C CYS A 119 2.47 19.31 5.76
N GLU A 120 3.34 20.31 6.02
CA GLU A 120 3.76 20.70 7.37
C GLU A 120 2.57 21.01 8.29
N GLY A 121 1.55 21.69 7.75
CA GLY A 121 0.33 22.05 8.48
C GLY A 121 -0.55 20.85 8.89
N PHE A 122 -0.20 19.63 8.48
CA PHE A 122 -0.99 18.43 8.80
C PHE A 122 -0.37 17.61 9.95
N LEU A 123 0.91 17.82 10.24
CA LEU A 123 1.65 16.99 11.18
C LEU A 123 1.04 17.00 12.61
N ASP A 124 0.54 18.15 13.05
CA ASP A 124 -0.04 18.31 14.39
C ASP A 124 -1.56 18.09 14.43
N ARG A 125 -2.14 17.67 13.31
CA ARG A 125 -3.57 17.32 13.22
C ARG A 125 -3.75 15.81 13.34
N ASP A 126 -4.91 15.40 13.82
CA ASP A 126 -5.30 14.00 13.84
C ASP A 126 -5.32 13.43 12.42
N VAL A 127 -4.85 12.19 12.27
CA VAL A 127 -4.67 11.54 10.97
C VAL A 127 -5.95 11.62 10.13
N ASN A 128 -5.86 12.31 9.01
CA ASN A 128 -6.92 12.49 8.02
C ASN A 128 -8.21 13.18 8.53
N LEU A 129 -8.23 13.72 9.76
CA LEU A 129 -9.43 14.34 10.33
C LEU A 129 -9.67 15.73 9.71
N GLY A 130 -10.77 15.86 8.95
CA GLY A 130 -11.16 17.11 8.30
C GLY A 130 -10.21 17.54 7.18
N PHE A 131 -9.45 16.62 6.60
CA PHE A 131 -8.60 16.88 5.45
C PHE A 131 -9.44 16.91 4.16
N SER A 132 -9.09 17.81 3.25
CA SER A 132 -9.56 17.75 1.87
C SER A 132 -8.98 16.53 1.14
N GLY A 133 -9.52 16.17 -0.03
CA GLY A 133 -9.02 15.04 -0.80
C GLY A 133 -7.53 15.15 -1.17
N GLY A 134 -7.06 16.36 -1.51
CA GLY A 134 -5.65 16.61 -1.81
C GLY A 134 -4.75 16.54 -0.56
N GLU A 135 -5.22 17.05 0.57
CA GLU A 135 -4.51 16.94 1.85
C GLU A 135 -4.39 15.47 2.30
N MET A 136 -5.47 14.69 2.19
CA MET A 136 -5.43 13.25 2.48
C MET A 136 -4.37 12.52 1.66
N LYS A 137 -4.29 12.81 0.37
CA LYS A 137 -3.29 12.16 -0.51
C LYS A 137 -1.85 12.52 -0.12
N ARG A 138 -1.58 13.76 0.21
CA ARG A 138 -0.25 14.17 0.68
C ARG A 138 0.07 13.58 2.05
N SER A 139 -0.91 13.54 2.96
CA SER A 139 -0.77 12.88 4.27
C SER A 139 -0.45 11.38 4.13
N GLU A 140 -1.06 10.67 3.17
CA GLU A 140 -0.73 9.28 2.90
C GLU A 140 0.71 9.11 2.37
N LEU A 141 1.18 10.03 1.50
CA LEU A 141 2.55 9.96 0.98
C LEU A 141 3.60 10.13 2.07
N VAL A 142 3.34 10.96 3.09
CA VAL A 142 4.25 11.10 4.25
C VAL A 142 4.30 9.82 5.08
N GLN A 143 3.23 9.01 5.08
CA GLN A 143 3.12 7.77 5.85
C GLN A 143 3.75 6.56 5.14
N LEU A 144 4.12 6.67 3.86
CA LEU A 144 4.73 5.61 3.04
C LEU A 144 6.25 5.67 3.04
#